data_4fa72a1a3252a5547b8bd4c7038e09b9
#
_entry.id   4fa72a1a3252a5547b8bd4c7038e09b9
#
_cell.length_a   1.000
_cell.length_b   1.000
_cell.length_c   1.000
_cell.angle_alpha   90.00
_cell.angle_beta   90.00
_cell.angle_gamma   90.00
#
_symmetry.space_group_name_H-M   'P 1'
#
loop_
_entity.id
_entity.type
_entity.pdbx_description
1 polymer ?
#
loop_
_entity_poly.entity_id
_entity_poly.type
_entity_poly.pdbx_seq_one_letter_code
_entity_poly.pdbx_strand_id
1 'polypeptide(L)'
;MKKISSIKLYKNKYIVYFDKEYISLYSDTIIKFNLLKPRNISDIEYKNIILYNDYVDAYNKALKLIGIKLRTKKEIKDKLSNYNKDTIDKVILLLQKNGYLNEDLYISAYINDKLNLSSDGPKKIQSNLEKLDLDKEKINEQISLINSDVWLNRINKVIKKKDKQNKKLSKNMFIKKIKNDLLLLGYPSNLINEKLDLLDNKDGAILKCVYEKEYKKLSRKYDGENLKSKLKYNLYKKGFKIDDINKIME
;
A
#
# COMPACT_ATOMS: atom_id res chain seq x y z
N MET A 1 14.12 -35.88 -34.53
CA MET A 1 13.38 -35.00 -35.48
C MET A 1 11.89 -35.26 -35.32
N LYS A 2 11.07 -34.21 -35.31
CA LYS A 2 9.61 -34.31 -35.23
C LYS A 2 8.96 -33.83 -36.52
N LYS A 3 7.91 -34.50 -37.01
CA LYS A 3 7.19 -34.11 -38.22
C LYS A 3 5.89 -33.40 -37.83
N ILE A 4 5.65 -32.21 -38.36
CA ILE A 4 4.37 -31.51 -38.24
C ILE A 4 3.38 -32.24 -39.18
N SER A 5 2.32 -32.84 -38.61
CA SER A 5 1.29 -33.57 -39.37
C SER A 5 0.10 -32.68 -39.73
N SER A 6 -0.37 -31.86 -38.81
CA SER A 6 -1.48 -30.93 -39.06
C SER A 6 -1.47 -29.76 -38.07
N ILE A 7 -2.17 -28.68 -38.44
CA ILE A 7 -2.31 -27.49 -37.63
C ILE A 7 -3.78 -27.07 -37.65
N LYS A 8 -4.33 -26.77 -36.48
CA LYS A 8 -5.71 -26.31 -36.33
C LYS A 8 -5.76 -25.07 -35.46
N LEU A 9 -6.54 -24.09 -35.87
CA LEU A 9 -6.85 -22.95 -35.03
C LEU A 9 -7.90 -23.31 -33.96
N TYR A 10 -7.58 -23.10 -32.69
CA TYR A 10 -8.51 -23.30 -31.59
C TYR A 10 -8.50 -22.10 -30.67
N LYS A 11 -9.62 -21.38 -30.64
CA LYS A 11 -9.72 -20.08 -29.94
C LYS A 11 -8.63 -19.12 -30.45
N ASN A 12 -7.77 -18.64 -29.53
CA ASN A 12 -6.71 -17.68 -29.84
C ASN A 12 -5.32 -18.32 -29.98
N LYS A 13 -5.24 -19.64 -30.14
CA LYS A 13 -3.99 -20.41 -30.28
C LYS A 13 -4.09 -21.43 -31.41
N TYR A 14 -2.96 -21.84 -31.91
CA TYR A 14 -2.85 -22.91 -32.87
C TYR A 14 -2.45 -24.19 -32.16
N ILE A 15 -3.16 -25.29 -32.45
CA ILE A 15 -2.77 -26.61 -32.01
C ILE A 15 -1.98 -27.24 -33.16
N VAL A 16 -0.70 -27.47 -32.91
CA VAL A 16 0.22 -28.11 -33.85
C VAL A 16 0.37 -29.56 -33.46
N TYR A 17 -0.01 -30.46 -34.37
CA TYR A 17 0.06 -31.91 -34.17
C TYR A 17 1.37 -32.45 -34.73
N PHE A 18 2.05 -33.23 -33.93
CA PHE A 18 3.17 -34.08 -34.31
C PHE A 18 2.69 -35.55 -34.32
N ASP A 19 3.52 -36.47 -34.76
CA ASP A 19 3.11 -37.88 -34.94
C ASP A 19 2.48 -38.50 -33.68
N LYS A 20 2.92 -38.15 -32.49
CA LYS A 20 2.45 -38.73 -31.20
C LYS A 20 2.02 -37.72 -30.14
N GLU A 21 2.13 -36.43 -30.41
CA GLU A 21 1.87 -35.39 -29.46
C GLU A 21 1.33 -34.13 -30.14
N TYR A 22 0.78 -33.22 -29.35
CA TYR A 22 0.42 -31.88 -29.84
C TYR A 22 0.85 -30.82 -28.87
N ILE A 23 1.06 -29.61 -29.37
CA ILE A 23 1.37 -28.43 -28.58
C ILE A 23 0.46 -27.27 -28.99
N SER A 24 0.19 -26.37 -28.02
CA SER A 24 -0.59 -25.16 -28.24
C SER A 24 0.34 -23.96 -28.36
N LEU A 25 0.34 -23.30 -29.52
CA LEU A 25 1.23 -22.19 -29.83
C LEU A 25 0.44 -20.92 -30.15
N TYR A 26 1.02 -19.79 -29.80
CA TYR A 26 0.50 -18.48 -30.20
C TYR A 26 0.78 -18.20 -31.68
N SER A 27 -0.05 -17.34 -32.29
CA SER A 27 0.13 -16.88 -33.67
C SER A 27 1.54 -16.37 -33.96
N ASP A 28 2.09 -15.59 -33.04
CA ASP A 28 3.44 -15.03 -33.16
C ASP A 28 4.52 -16.12 -33.29
N THR A 29 4.34 -17.22 -32.56
CA THR A 29 5.24 -18.37 -32.63
C THR A 29 5.10 -19.09 -33.98
N ILE A 30 3.87 -19.28 -34.45
CA ILE A 30 3.58 -19.89 -35.75
C ILE A 30 4.22 -19.09 -36.89
N ILE A 31 4.06 -17.77 -36.88
CA ILE A 31 4.61 -16.86 -37.88
C ILE A 31 6.14 -16.88 -37.83
N LYS A 32 6.72 -16.69 -36.65
CA LYS A 32 8.18 -16.59 -36.47
C LYS A 32 8.93 -17.81 -36.97
N PHE A 33 8.38 -19.00 -36.72
CA PHE A 33 9.01 -20.27 -37.11
C PHE A 33 8.44 -20.85 -38.40
N ASN A 34 7.58 -20.12 -39.10
CA ASN A 34 6.95 -20.57 -40.36
C ASN A 34 6.34 -21.96 -40.28
N LEU A 35 5.50 -22.18 -39.28
CA LEU A 35 4.93 -23.52 -38.97
C LEU A 35 3.63 -23.83 -39.72
N LEU A 36 3.14 -22.95 -40.60
CA LEU A 36 1.84 -23.15 -41.29
C LEU A 36 1.81 -24.32 -42.26
N LYS A 37 2.97 -24.85 -42.65
CA LYS A 37 3.06 -25.98 -43.57
C LYS A 37 3.63 -27.21 -42.87
N PRO A 38 3.13 -28.43 -43.19
CA PRO A 38 3.73 -29.68 -42.73
C PRO A 38 5.20 -29.75 -43.13
N ARG A 39 6.09 -29.97 -42.16
CA ARG A 39 7.53 -30.13 -42.37
C ARG A 39 8.19 -30.86 -41.21
N ASN A 40 9.40 -31.32 -41.43
CA ASN A 40 10.23 -31.85 -40.36
C ASN A 40 10.92 -30.71 -39.61
N ILE A 41 11.02 -30.84 -38.30
CA ILE A 41 11.75 -29.92 -37.41
C ILE A 41 12.79 -30.69 -36.61
N SER A 42 13.95 -30.10 -36.41
CA SER A 42 14.99 -30.64 -35.55
C SER A 42 14.62 -30.53 -34.07
N ASP A 43 15.26 -31.34 -33.22
CA ASP A 43 15.04 -31.24 -31.76
C ASP A 43 15.50 -29.89 -31.19
N ILE A 44 16.51 -29.28 -31.78
CA ILE A 44 16.98 -27.93 -31.42
C ILE A 44 15.92 -26.89 -31.80
N GLU A 45 15.39 -26.97 -33.02
CA GLU A 45 14.32 -26.07 -33.45
C GLU A 45 13.07 -26.22 -32.62
N TYR A 46 12.68 -27.44 -32.28
CA TYR A 46 11.55 -27.70 -31.39
C TYR A 46 11.73 -27.04 -30.03
N LYS A 47 12.91 -27.17 -29.40
CA LYS A 47 13.23 -26.48 -28.16
C LYS A 47 13.10 -24.96 -28.29
N ASN A 48 13.60 -24.38 -29.38
CA ASN A 48 13.52 -22.94 -29.63
C ASN A 48 12.06 -22.48 -29.83
N ILE A 49 11.22 -23.29 -30.48
CA ILE A 49 9.78 -23.02 -30.61
C ILE A 49 9.12 -22.95 -29.23
N ILE A 50 9.38 -23.92 -28.37
CA ILE A 50 8.80 -23.94 -27.01
C ILE A 50 9.26 -22.72 -26.20
N LEU A 51 10.58 -22.44 -26.18
CA LEU A 51 11.12 -21.29 -25.45
C LEU A 51 10.54 -19.95 -25.93
N TYR A 52 10.37 -19.82 -27.25
CA TYR A 52 9.77 -18.61 -27.80
C TYR A 52 8.27 -18.52 -27.49
N ASN A 53 7.56 -19.63 -27.51
CA ASN A 53 6.14 -19.66 -27.13
C ASN A 53 5.94 -19.31 -25.66
N ASP A 54 6.81 -19.78 -24.76
CA ASP A 54 6.81 -19.40 -23.35
C ASP A 54 7.06 -17.89 -23.16
N TYR A 55 7.96 -17.32 -23.98
CA TYR A 55 8.17 -15.88 -23.99
C TYR A 55 6.92 -15.11 -24.42
N VAL A 56 6.23 -15.55 -25.49
CA VAL A 56 4.97 -14.92 -25.94
C VAL A 56 3.87 -15.07 -24.89
N ASP A 57 3.78 -16.23 -24.27
CA ASP A 57 2.78 -16.50 -23.20
C ASP A 57 3.04 -15.59 -21.98
N ALA A 58 4.28 -15.51 -21.53
CA ALA A 58 4.70 -14.64 -20.42
C ALA A 58 4.42 -13.15 -20.70
N TYR A 59 4.73 -12.69 -21.94
CA TYR A 59 4.45 -11.32 -22.35
C TYR A 59 2.96 -11.02 -22.38
N ASN A 60 2.14 -11.88 -22.95
CA ASN A 60 0.68 -11.72 -22.97
C ASN A 60 0.08 -11.74 -21.55
N LYS A 61 0.61 -12.58 -20.68
CA LYS A 61 0.20 -12.61 -19.27
C LYS A 61 0.55 -11.32 -18.56
N ALA A 62 1.74 -10.78 -18.78
CA ALA A 62 2.16 -9.50 -18.23
C ALA A 62 1.29 -8.34 -18.72
N LEU A 63 1.00 -8.26 -20.02
CA LEU A 63 0.11 -7.24 -20.59
C LEU A 63 -1.29 -7.27 -19.98
N LYS A 64 -1.86 -8.46 -19.77
CA LYS A 64 -3.16 -8.58 -19.08
C LYS A 64 -3.10 -8.05 -17.65
N LEU A 65 -2.02 -8.29 -16.91
CA LEU A 65 -1.85 -7.79 -15.55
C LEU A 65 -1.72 -6.27 -15.50
N ILE A 66 -0.98 -5.69 -16.45
CA ILE A 66 -0.77 -4.24 -16.58
C ILE A 66 -2.06 -3.54 -17.05
N GLY A 67 -2.85 -4.18 -17.91
CA GLY A 67 -4.13 -3.65 -18.37
C GLY A 67 -5.18 -3.50 -17.24
N ILE A 68 -5.02 -4.22 -16.12
CA ILE A 68 -5.91 -4.09 -14.96
C ILE A 68 -5.49 -2.91 -14.07
N LYS A 69 -4.19 -2.76 -13.79
CA LYS A 69 -3.62 -1.68 -12.98
C LYS A 69 -2.13 -1.52 -13.26
N LEU A 70 -1.58 -0.36 -12.95
CA LEU A 70 -0.13 -0.15 -12.94
C LEU A 70 0.58 -1.20 -12.09
N ARG A 71 1.73 -1.67 -12.58
CA ARG A 71 2.54 -2.70 -11.94
C ARG A 71 4.01 -2.29 -11.89
N THR A 72 4.69 -2.69 -10.83
CA THR A 72 6.15 -2.59 -10.76
C THR A 72 6.82 -3.75 -11.48
N LYS A 73 8.10 -3.57 -11.81
CA LYS A 73 8.97 -4.64 -12.32
C LYS A 73 8.97 -5.86 -11.40
N LYS A 74 9.06 -5.63 -10.07
CA LYS A 74 9.00 -6.68 -9.06
C LYS A 74 7.69 -7.46 -9.10
N GLU A 75 6.54 -6.76 -9.10
CA GLU A 75 5.23 -7.42 -9.16
C GLU A 75 5.06 -8.29 -10.41
N ILE A 76 5.58 -7.84 -11.57
CA ILE A 76 5.53 -8.64 -12.80
C ILE A 76 6.46 -9.86 -12.71
N LYS A 77 7.69 -9.70 -12.22
CA LYS A 77 8.61 -10.83 -12.01
C LYS A 77 8.00 -11.89 -11.10
N ASP A 78 7.39 -11.50 -9.99
CA ASP A 78 6.73 -12.41 -9.04
C ASP A 78 5.57 -13.19 -9.72
N LYS A 79 4.78 -12.52 -10.57
CA LYS A 79 3.67 -13.15 -11.31
C LYS A 79 4.10 -14.05 -12.46
N LEU A 80 5.32 -13.88 -12.94
CA LEU A 80 5.92 -14.67 -14.00
C LEU A 80 6.89 -15.75 -13.47
N SER A 81 6.93 -16.01 -12.18
CA SER A 81 7.89 -16.92 -11.52
C SER A 81 7.90 -18.35 -12.07
N ASN A 82 6.84 -18.77 -12.77
CA ASN A 82 6.75 -20.10 -13.42
C ASN A 82 7.56 -20.20 -14.73
N TYR A 83 8.05 -19.08 -15.28
CA TYR A 83 8.88 -19.05 -16.48
C TYR A 83 10.36 -19.02 -16.11
N ASN A 84 11.22 -19.41 -17.05
CA ASN A 84 12.65 -19.31 -16.83
C ASN A 84 13.11 -17.82 -16.71
N LYS A 85 14.21 -17.62 -16.01
CA LYS A 85 14.74 -16.28 -15.71
C LYS A 85 15.01 -15.45 -16.97
N ASP A 86 15.61 -16.09 -18.00
CA ASP A 86 15.94 -15.38 -19.26
C ASP A 86 14.67 -14.90 -19.98
N THR A 87 13.61 -15.70 -19.94
CA THR A 87 12.29 -15.33 -20.50
C THR A 87 11.72 -14.14 -19.75
N ILE A 88 11.74 -14.18 -18.40
CA ILE A 88 11.25 -13.08 -17.57
C ILE A 88 12.02 -11.79 -17.85
N ASP A 89 13.34 -11.84 -17.88
CA ASP A 89 14.18 -10.66 -18.09
C ASP A 89 13.97 -10.05 -19.51
N LYS A 90 13.80 -10.87 -20.53
CA LYS A 90 13.45 -10.40 -21.89
C LYS A 90 12.08 -9.73 -21.94
N VAL A 91 11.08 -10.32 -21.26
CA VAL A 91 9.74 -9.73 -21.18
C VAL A 91 9.77 -8.39 -20.44
N ILE A 92 10.48 -8.29 -19.32
CA ILE A 92 10.62 -7.05 -18.56
C ILE A 92 11.26 -5.95 -19.41
N LEU A 93 12.35 -6.27 -20.11
CA LEU A 93 13.04 -5.32 -21.01
C LEU A 93 12.10 -4.80 -22.11
N LEU A 94 11.32 -5.68 -22.73
CA LEU A 94 10.36 -5.29 -23.76
C LEU A 94 9.25 -4.41 -23.19
N LEU A 95 8.71 -4.74 -22.01
CA LEU A 95 7.68 -3.94 -21.34
C LEU A 95 8.19 -2.55 -20.96
N GLN A 96 9.45 -2.43 -20.51
CA GLN A 96 10.09 -1.16 -20.22
C GLN A 96 10.31 -0.34 -21.49
N LYS A 97 10.85 -0.97 -22.56
CA LYS A 97 11.06 -0.33 -23.87
C LYS A 97 9.76 0.24 -24.46
N ASN A 98 8.65 -0.46 -24.26
CA ASN A 98 7.33 -0.05 -24.75
C ASN A 98 6.62 0.92 -23.79
N GLY A 99 7.23 1.32 -22.68
CA GLY A 99 6.67 2.26 -21.70
C GLY A 99 5.59 1.66 -20.77
N TYR A 100 5.32 0.35 -20.85
CA TYR A 100 4.34 -0.31 -19.99
C TYR A 100 4.80 -0.45 -18.53
N LEU A 101 6.10 -0.49 -18.29
CA LEU A 101 6.72 -0.46 -16.96
C LEU A 101 7.51 0.85 -16.82
N ASN A 102 6.87 1.85 -16.24
CA ASN A 102 7.44 3.17 -15.99
C ASN A 102 7.42 3.44 -14.49
N GLU A 103 8.60 3.53 -13.86
CA GLU A 103 8.74 3.75 -12.42
C GLU A 103 8.24 5.12 -11.98
N ASP A 104 8.54 6.17 -12.74
CA ASP A 104 8.16 7.54 -12.38
C ASP A 104 6.64 7.71 -12.41
N LEU A 105 6.00 7.12 -13.43
CA LEU A 105 4.53 7.09 -13.51
C LEU A 105 3.92 6.29 -12.36
N TYR A 106 4.52 5.14 -11.99
CA TYR A 106 4.03 4.33 -10.89
C TYR A 106 4.16 5.06 -9.55
N ILE A 107 5.32 5.67 -9.27
CA ILE A 107 5.58 6.40 -8.02
C ILE A 107 4.60 7.57 -7.89
N SER A 108 4.44 8.39 -8.92
CA SER A 108 3.53 9.54 -8.90
C SER A 108 2.07 9.12 -8.72
N ALA A 109 1.61 8.09 -9.42
CA ALA A 109 0.26 7.56 -9.27
C ALA A 109 0.02 7.02 -7.86
N TYR A 110 0.97 6.23 -7.31
CA TYR A 110 0.89 5.70 -5.96
C TYR A 110 0.82 6.80 -4.89
N ILE A 111 1.67 7.83 -5.01
CA ILE A 111 1.66 8.99 -4.11
C ILE A 111 0.30 9.69 -4.17
N ASN A 112 -0.22 9.99 -5.36
CA ASN A 112 -1.51 10.63 -5.55
C ASN A 112 -2.66 9.81 -4.96
N ASP A 113 -2.67 8.51 -5.15
CA ASP A 113 -3.65 7.62 -4.52
C ASP A 113 -3.58 7.69 -3.00
N LYS A 114 -2.37 7.67 -2.41
CA LYS A 114 -2.20 7.81 -0.96
C LYS A 114 -2.61 9.17 -0.43
N LEU A 115 -2.34 10.24 -1.17
CA LEU A 115 -2.79 11.57 -0.81
C LEU A 115 -4.32 11.69 -0.82
N ASN A 116 -5.00 11.03 -1.72
CA ASN A 116 -6.45 11.12 -1.88
C ASN A 116 -7.23 10.13 -1.01
N LEU A 117 -6.74 8.90 -0.87
CA LEU A 117 -7.51 7.79 -0.31
C LEU A 117 -7.05 7.33 1.09
N SER A 118 -5.92 7.82 1.59
CA SER A 118 -5.39 7.41 2.90
C SER A 118 -5.04 8.61 3.79
N SER A 119 -4.64 8.32 5.04
CA SER A 119 -4.05 9.31 5.95
C SER A 119 -2.54 9.11 6.12
N ASP A 120 -1.90 8.35 5.25
CA ASP A 120 -0.47 8.06 5.35
C ASP A 120 0.37 9.33 5.15
N GLY A 121 1.40 9.49 5.96
CA GLY A 121 2.39 10.56 5.86
C GLY A 121 3.56 10.18 4.94
N PRO A 122 4.48 11.14 4.68
CA PRO A 122 5.53 10.97 3.69
C PRO A 122 6.44 9.77 3.97
N LYS A 123 6.89 9.56 5.20
CA LYS A 123 7.78 8.44 5.57
C LYS A 123 7.13 7.07 5.35
N LYS A 124 5.82 6.96 5.60
CA LYS A 124 5.10 5.70 5.40
C LYS A 124 4.87 5.42 3.93
N ILE A 125 4.56 6.44 3.13
CA ILE A 125 4.45 6.34 1.67
C ILE A 125 5.80 5.89 1.09
N GLN A 126 6.90 6.55 1.48
CA GLN A 126 8.26 6.19 1.09
C GLN A 126 8.58 4.73 1.40
N SER A 127 8.41 4.31 2.66
CA SER A 127 8.70 2.93 3.09
C SER A 127 7.89 1.89 2.33
N ASN A 128 6.65 2.20 1.96
CA ASN A 128 5.83 1.29 1.19
C ASN A 128 6.29 1.17 -0.27
N LEU A 129 6.75 2.27 -0.88
CA LEU A 129 7.31 2.26 -2.24
C LEU A 129 8.66 1.54 -2.29
N GLU A 130 9.53 1.75 -1.28
CA GLU A 130 10.83 1.04 -1.18
C GLU A 130 10.67 -0.49 -1.12
N LYS A 131 9.59 -1.00 -0.50
CA LYS A 131 9.30 -2.44 -0.48
C LYS A 131 8.99 -3.03 -1.86
N LEU A 132 8.66 -2.19 -2.83
CA LEU A 132 8.35 -2.59 -4.20
C LEU A 132 9.60 -2.61 -5.12
N ASP A 133 10.79 -2.43 -4.55
CA ASP A 133 12.06 -2.45 -5.26
C ASP A 133 12.16 -1.35 -6.33
N LEU A 134 11.65 -0.17 -5.98
CA LEU A 134 11.73 1.04 -6.77
C LEU A 134 12.92 1.90 -6.33
N ASP A 135 13.38 2.78 -7.23
CA ASP A 135 14.51 3.66 -7.00
C ASP A 135 14.22 4.65 -5.85
N LYS A 136 15.09 4.62 -4.82
CA LYS A 136 14.92 5.46 -3.62
C LYS A 136 15.11 6.95 -3.89
N GLU A 137 15.99 7.31 -4.81
CA GLU A 137 16.26 8.71 -5.16
C GLU A 137 15.04 9.30 -5.85
N LYS A 138 14.45 8.58 -6.80
CA LYS A 138 13.20 8.96 -7.46
C LYS A 138 12.03 9.10 -6.50
N ILE A 139 11.89 8.16 -5.55
CA ILE A 139 10.86 8.23 -4.51
C ILE A 139 11.03 9.50 -3.68
N ASN A 140 12.25 9.79 -3.21
CA ASN A 140 12.54 10.95 -2.38
C ASN A 140 12.31 12.24 -3.15
N GLU A 141 12.74 12.31 -4.40
CA GLU A 141 12.53 13.46 -5.27
C GLU A 141 11.03 13.77 -5.41
N GLN A 142 10.22 12.79 -5.78
CA GLN A 142 8.78 12.99 -5.98
C GLN A 142 8.05 13.35 -4.68
N ILE A 143 8.45 12.80 -3.53
CA ILE A 143 7.88 13.18 -2.23
C ILE A 143 8.30 14.61 -1.86
N SER A 144 9.51 15.03 -2.17
CA SER A 144 10.03 16.38 -1.86
C SER A 144 9.35 17.49 -2.67
N LEU A 145 8.82 17.17 -3.87
CA LEU A 145 8.03 18.10 -4.68
C LEU A 145 6.66 18.45 -4.07
N ILE A 146 6.21 17.67 -3.08
CA ILE A 146 4.92 17.92 -2.44
C ILE A 146 5.09 19.05 -1.42
N ASN A 147 4.33 20.14 -1.62
CA ASN A 147 4.35 21.28 -0.71
C ASN A 147 4.04 20.84 0.73
N SER A 148 4.79 21.39 1.69
CA SER A 148 4.61 21.15 3.13
C SER A 148 3.18 21.44 3.61
N ASP A 149 2.50 22.42 3.02
CA ASP A 149 1.12 22.76 3.33
C ASP A 149 0.15 21.60 3.09
N VAL A 150 0.41 20.75 2.10
CA VAL A 150 -0.39 19.53 1.85
C VAL A 150 -0.30 18.62 3.06
N TRP A 151 0.91 18.42 3.60
CA TRP A 151 1.12 17.57 4.77
C TRP A 151 0.52 18.19 6.03
N LEU A 152 0.70 19.49 6.24
CA LEU A 152 0.13 20.23 7.37
C LEU A 152 -1.41 20.18 7.38
N ASN A 153 -2.03 20.34 6.21
CA ASN A 153 -3.48 20.22 6.05
C ASN A 153 -3.99 18.82 6.36
N ARG A 154 -3.25 17.79 5.96
CA ARG A 154 -3.59 16.37 6.23
C ARG A 154 -3.46 16.07 7.74
N ILE A 155 -2.38 16.50 8.38
CA ILE A 155 -2.19 16.41 9.84
C ILE A 155 -3.39 17.06 10.54
N ASN A 156 -3.75 18.29 10.15
CA ASN A 156 -4.85 19.04 10.74
C ASN A 156 -6.21 18.30 10.61
N LYS A 157 -6.48 17.69 9.44
CA LYS A 157 -7.68 16.84 9.25
C LYS A 157 -7.73 15.67 10.23
N VAL A 158 -6.60 14.98 10.44
CA VAL A 158 -6.50 13.86 11.39
C VAL A 158 -6.70 14.35 12.82
N ILE A 159 -6.03 15.45 13.22
CA ILE A 159 -6.17 16.05 14.54
C ILE A 159 -7.63 16.45 14.80
N LYS A 160 -8.24 17.24 13.90
CA LYS A 160 -9.64 17.71 14.04
C LYS A 160 -10.62 16.57 14.17
N LYS A 161 -10.45 15.50 13.38
CA LYS A 161 -11.31 14.30 13.46
C LYS A 161 -11.20 13.64 14.84
N LYS A 162 -9.97 13.47 15.34
CA LYS A 162 -9.72 12.81 16.65
C LYS A 162 -10.08 13.72 17.84
N ASP A 163 -9.88 15.03 17.72
CA ASP A 163 -10.25 16.01 18.75
C ASP A 163 -11.77 16.03 18.97
N LYS A 164 -12.57 16.02 17.90
CA LYS A 164 -14.05 15.87 18.01
C LYS A 164 -14.48 14.59 18.72
N GLN A 165 -13.67 13.53 18.62
CA GLN A 165 -13.94 12.24 19.26
C GLN A 165 -13.38 12.15 20.69
N ASN A 166 -12.53 13.09 21.10
CA ASN A 166 -11.95 13.09 22.44
C ASN A 166 -12.97 13.56 23.49
N LYS A 167 -13.54 12.61 24.21
CA LYS A 167 -14.49 12.85 25.31
C LYS A 167 -13.96 12.34 26.66
N LYS A 168 -12.67 12.00 26.75
CA LYS A 168 -12.16 11.25 27.91
C LYS A 168 -10.77 11.66 28.40
N LEU A 169 -9.94 12.23 27.54
CA LEU A 169 -8.55 12.54 27.86
C LEU A 169 -8.36 14.04 28.00
N SER A 170 -7.52 14.46 28.95
CA SER A 170 -7.05 15.84 29.02
C SER A 170 -6.29 16.22 27.77
N LYS A 171 -6.09 17.54 27.52
CA LYS A 171 -5.32 18.07 26.39
C LYS A 171 -3.92 17.43 26.31
N ASN A 172 -3.22 17.33 27.44
CA ASN A 172 -1.87 16.78 27.47
C ASN A 172 -1.82 15.31 27.09
N MET A 173 -2.72 14.50 27.62
CA MET A 173 -2.81 13.07 27.26
C MET A 173 -3.30 12.85 25.83
N PHE A 174 -4.20 13.71 25.35
CA PHE A 174 -4.64 13.70 23.97
C PHE A 174 -3.49 14.04 23.01
N ILE A 175 -2.72 15.12 23.30
CA ILE A 175 -1.53 15.50 22.52
C ILE A 175 -0.53 14.36 22.45
N LYS A 176 -0.22 13.75 23.59
CA LYS A 176 0.70 12.60 23.64
C LYS A 176 0.23 11.43 22.76
N LYS A 177 -1.06 11.12 22.83
CA LYS A 177 -1.66 10.06 22.04
C LYS A 177 -1.65 10.37 20.54
N ILE A 178 -2.14 11.56 20.15
CA ILE A 178 -2.24 11.94 18.74
C ILE A 178 -0.87 12.10 18.08
N LYS A 179 0.14 12.58 18.84
CA LYS A 179 1.52 12.63 18.39
C LYS A 179 2.03 11.24 17.99
N ASN A 180 1.83 10.24 18.84
CA ASN A 180 2.21 8.87 18.55
C ASN A 180 1.45 8.31 17.32
N ASP A 181 0.15 8.56 17.24
CA ASP A 181 -0.66 8.13 16.10
C ASP A 181 -0.16 8.74 14.78
N LEU A 182 0.19 10.03 14.78
CA LEU A 182 0.72 10.74 13.60
C LEU A 182 2.13 10.26 13.22
N LEU A 183 2.98 9.96 14.21
CA LEU A 183 4.28 9.33 13.97
C LEU A 183 4.14 7.96 13.31
N LEU A 184 3.19 7.12 13.78
CA LEU A 184 2.88 5.82 13.17
C LEU A 184 2.30 5.96 11.75
N LEU A 185 1.61 7.06 11.45
CA LEU A 185 1.19 7.39 10.10
C LEU A 185 2.36 7.89 9.22
N GLY A 186 3.55 8.10 9.79
CA GLY A 186 4.75 8.48 9.06
C GLY A 186 4.92 9.99 8.84
N TYR A 187 4.31 10.83 9.66
CA TYR A 187 4.54 12.27 9.61
C TYR A 187 5.81 12.66 10.38
N PRO A 188 6.59 13.65 9.90
CA PRO A 188 7.74 14.19 10.62
C PRO A 188 7.33 14.93 11.91
N SER A 189 8.15 14.82 12.97
CA SER A 189 7.84 15.41 14.28
C SER A 189 7.71 16.93 14.27
N ASN A 190 8.50 17.64 13.44
CA ASN A 190 8.42 19.10 13.29
C ASN A 190 7.04 19.54 12.81
N LEU A 191 6.50 18.92 11.73
CA LEU A 191 5.17 19.23 11.20
C LEU A 191 4.05 18.87 12.19
N ILE A 192 4.24 17.80 12.96
CA ILE A 192 3.27 17.39 13.98
C ILE A 192 3.21 18.43 15.09
N ASN A 193 4.36 18.84 15.64
CA ASN A 193 4.42 19.80 16.75
C ASN A 193 3.80 21.13 16.35
N GLU A 194 4.11 21.67 15.16
CA GLU A 194 3.52 22.90 14.63
C GLU A 194 1.99 22.93 14.73
N LYS A 195 1.32 21.81 14.45
CA LYS A 195 -0.14 21.75 14.50
C LYS A 195 -0.70 21.42 15.87
N LEU A 196 0.06 20.71 16.71
CA LEU A 196 -0.37 20.38 18.08
C LEU A 196 -0.36 21.59 19.01
N ASP A 197 0.56 22.53 18.81
CA ASP A 197 0.67 23.76 19.59
C ASP A 197 -0.56 24.68 19.43
N LEU A 198 -1.30 24.53 18.33
CA LEU A 198 -2.51 25.29 18.02
C LEU A 198 -3.81 24.70 18.62
N LEU A 199 -3.72 23.63 19.41
CA LEU A 199 -4.91 22.98 19.97
C LEU A 199 -5.48 23.78 21.15
N ASP A 200 -6.81 23.99 21.11
CA ASP A 200 -7.55 24.61 22.19
C ASP A 200 -7.54 23.76 23.47
N ASN A 201 -7.61 24.45 24.61
CA ASN A 201 -7.78 23.77 25.89
C ASN A 201 -9.28 23.59 26.22
N LYS A 202 -9.74 22.34 26.21
CA LYS A 202 -11.12 21.95 26.52
C LYS A 202 -11.22 21.13 27.81
N ASP A 203 -10.16 21.13 28.63
CA ASP A 203 -10.03 20.23 29.77
C ASP A 203 -11.18 20.40 30.79
N GLY A 204 -11.63 21.59 31.07
CA GLY A 204 -12.71 21.82 32.01
C GLY A 204 -14.03 21.15 31.63
N ALA A 205 -14.44 21.28 30.34
CA ALA A 205 -15.66 20.66 29.84
C ALA A 205 -15.56 19.11 29.80
N ILE A 206 -14.38 18.62 29.39
CA ILE A 206 -14.14 17.17 29.32
C ILE A 206 -14.07 16.58 30.73
N LEU A 207 -13.39 17.26 31.68
CA LEU A 207 -13.28 16.83 33.08
C LEU A 207 -14.67 16.67 33.72
N LYS A 208 -15.54 17.66 33.55
CA LYS A 208 -16.91 17.61 34.08
C LYS A 208 -17.67 16.39 33.58
N CYS A 209 -17.66 16.16 32.27
CA CYS A 209 -18.32 15.02 31.66
C CYS A 209 -17.74 13.67 32.12
N VAL A 210 -16.41 13.60 32.29
CA VAL A 210 -15.73 12.37 32.74
C VAL A 210 -16.01 12.12 34.23
N TYR A 211 -15.98 13.18 35.06
CA TYR A 211 -16.29 13.08 36.46
C TYR A 211 -17.71 12.50 36.70
N GLU A 212 -18.72 13.08 36.05
CA GLU A 212 -20.11 12.59 36.18
C GLU A 212 -20.25 11.09 35.83
N LYS A 213 -19.58 10.66 34.76
CA LYS A 213 -19.61 9.25 34.35
C LYS A 213 -18.87 8.33 35.29
N GLU A 214 -17.69 8.72 35.75
CA GLU A 214 -16.92 7.92 36.71
C GLU A 214 -17.62 7.87 38.09
N TYR A 215 -18.18 8.99 38.54
CA TYR A 215 -18.97 9.06 39.77
C TYR A 215 -20.16 8.08 39.71
N LYS A 216 -20.99 8.18 38.67
CA LYS A 216 -22.15 7.28 38.49
C LYS A 216 -21.76 5.79 38.43
N LYS A 217 -20.57 5.48 37.94
CA LYS A 217 -20.05 4.11 37.90
C LYS A 217 -19.53 3.63 39.24
N LEU A 218 -18.75 4.48 39.93
CA LEU A 218 -18.05 4.09 41.15
C LEU A 218 -18.93 4.15 42.38
N SER A 219 -19.90 5.08 42.46
CA SER A 219 -20.84 5.20 43.54
C SER A 219 -21.74 3.98 43.74
N ARG A 220 -21.82 3.09 42.73
CA ARG A 220 -22.50 1.78 42.86
C ARG A 220 -21.71 0.74 43.66
N LYS A 221 -20.40 0.99 43.88
CA LYS A 221 -19.48 0.00 44.47
C LYS A 221 -18.68 0.52 45.66
N TYR A 222 -18.56 1.84 45.76
CA TYR A 222 -17.73 2.51 46.74
C TYR A 222 -18.50 3.70 47.30
N ASP A 223 -18.21 4.05 48.56
CA ASP A 223 -18.75 5.20 49.29
C ASP A 223 -17.65 5.96 50.02
N GLY A 224 -18.00 7.10 50.60
CA GLY A 224 -17.11 7.94 51.42
C GLY A 224 -15.73 8.22 50.80
N GLU A 225 -14.72 8.06 51.61
CA GLU A 225 -13.34 8.33 51.22
C GLU A 225 -12.81 7.36 50.18
N ASN A 226 -13.29 6.13 50.12
CA ASN A 226 -12.93 5.14 49.12
C ASN A 226 -13.40 5.57 47.71
N LEU A 227 -14.62 6.11 47.62
CA LEU A 227 -15.15 6.66 46.36
C LEU A 227 -14.33 7.84 45.87
N LYS A 228 -14.03 8.82 46.78
CA LYS A 228 -13.21 10.00 46.44
C LYS A 228 -11.83 9.61 45.95
N SER A 229 -11.14 8.72 46.63
CA SER A 229 -9.80 8.25 46.24
C SER A 229 -9.79 7.57 44.87
N LYS A 230 -10.76 6.73 44.57
CA LYS A 230 -10.91 6.04 43.28
C LYS A 230 -11.22 7.02 42.14
N LEU A 231 -12.11 7.98 42.40
CA LEU A 231 -12.43 9.06 41.44
C LEU A 231 -11.20 9.88 41.11
N LYS A 232 -10.48 10.39 42.12
CA LYS A 232 -9.25 11.16 41.96
C LYS A 232 -8.23 10.40 41.18
N TYR A 233 -7.98 9.14 41.48
CA TYR A 233 -7.08 8.27 40.75
C TYR A 233 -7.47 8.11 39.27
N ASN A 234 -8.74 7.81 38.98
CA ASN A 234 -9.22 7.59 37.63
C ASN A 234 -9.14 8.85 36.76
N LEU A 235 -9.42 10.03 37.32
CA LEU A 235 -9.31 11.30 36.63
C LEU A 235 -7.85 11.68 36.38
N TYR A 236 -6.98 11.49 37.38
CA TYR A 236 -5.54 11.69 37.24
C TYR A 236 -4.94 10.81 36.16
N LYS A 237 -5.31 9.53 36.11
CA LYS A 237 -4.87 8.58 35.06
C LYS A 237 -5.26 9.02 33.65
N LYS A 238 -6.31 9.83 33.50
CA LYS A 238 -6.72 10.44 32.22
C LYS A 238 -5.99 11.73 31.91
N GLY A 239 -5.08 12.16 32.78
CA GLY A 239 -4.15 13.28 32.62
C GLY A 239 -4.69 14.64 33.06
N PHE A 240 -5.78 14.70 33.80
CA PHE A 240 -6.27 15.95 34.38
C PHE A 240 -5.38 16.38 35.56
N LYS A 241 -5.24 17.70 35.72
CA LYS A 241 -4.44 18.29 36.82
C LYS A 241 -5.14 18.04 38.16
N ILE A 242 -4.36 17.80 39.22
CA ILE A 242 -4.87 17.54 40.58
C ILE A 242 -5.72 18.69 41.09
N ASP A 243 -5.28 19.93 40.82
CA ASP A 243 -6.01 21.16 41.26
C ASP A 243 -7.39 21.24 40.61
N ASP A 244 -7.49 20.91 39.31
CA ASP A 244 -8.76 20.93 38.59
C ASP A 244 -9.68 19.78 39.07
N ILE A 245 -9.09 18.63 39.41
CA ILE A 245 -9.80 17.48 39.96
C ILE A 245 -10.33 17.84 41.37
N ASN A 246 -9.54 18.42 42.23
CA ASN A 246 -9.97 18.84 43.57
C ASN A 246 -11.13 19.84 43.48
N LYS A 247 -11.04 20.86 42.66
CA LYS A 247 -12.10 21.87 42.44
C LYS A 247 -13.44 21.29 41.98
N ILE A 248 -13.44 20.23 41.22
CA ILE A 248 -14.70 19.63 40.78
C ILE A 248 -15.25 18.63 41.76
N MET A 249 -14.47 18.20 42.76
CA MET A 249 -14.85 17.30 43.81
C MET A 249 -15.30 17.98 45.10
N GLU A 250 -15.04 19.30 45.26
CA GLU A 250 -15.60 20.19 46.25
C GLU A 250 -17.09 20.44 45.99
#